data_307162879178d372a2c6c7b7a4d7ce32
#
_entry.id   307162879178d372a2c6c7b7a4d7ce32
#
_cell.length_a   1.000
_cell.length_b   1.000
_cell.length_c   1.000
_cell.angle_alpha   90.00
_cell.angle_beta   90.00
_cell.angle_gamma   90.00
#
_symmetry.space_group_name_H-M   'P 1'
#
loop_
_entity.id
_entity.type
_entity.pdbx_description
1 polymer ?
#
loop_
_entity_poly.entity_id
_entity_poly.type
_entity_poly.pdbx_seq_one_letter_code
_entity_poly.pdbx_strand_id
1 'polypeptide(L)'
;MMHDAFPLRGLAAGCALLFLVAPAVQAAEQLPDAPSIDARAWILMDYASGKVLSEGNADEKLDPASLTKIMTSYVVGQALKAGKIKLTDMVTVGRDAWATGNPALRGSSVMFLKPGMQVSVEDLNKGVIIQSGNDASIAIADYVAGSQDAFVSLMNGYAKKMGLTNTTFMTVHGLDAPGQFSTARDMALLTKAMIHDVPEEYAVHKEKEFTFNKIRQPNRNRLLWSTNLNADGVKTGTTAGAGYNLVSSATQGDMRLIAVVLGTKTDRIRFNESEKLLTWGFRFYETVTPIKPDATFVTQRVWFGDSSEAKLGAGEAGSITLPKGQLKNLKASYTLNQPQLTAPLEKGQVVGTIDFKLNDKTIEQRPLIVMEPVKEGGFFSRMIDFVLMKLHGWFGSWFS
;
A
#
# COMPACT_ATOMS: atom_id res chain seq x y z
N MET A 1 -69.43 80.98 -9.46
CA MET A 1 -69.09 80.70 -8.05
C MET A 1 -68.08 79.55 -8.00
N MET A 2 -66.93 79.91 -7.57
CA MET A 2 -65.70 79.12 -7.59
C MET A 2 -65.73 78.04 -6.57
N HIS A 3 -65.20 76.83 -6.91
CA HIS A 3 -64.77 75.88 -5.92
C HIS A 3 -63.39 75.25 -6.41
N ASP A 4 -62.41 75.61 -5.61
CA ASP A 4 -61.05 75.13 -5.76
C ASP A 4 -60.97 73.67 -5.28
N ALA A 5 -60.24 72.81 -6.10
CA ALA A 5 -59.91 71.46 -5.77
C ALA A 5 -58.39 71.36 -5.63
N PHE A 6 -57.91 70.96 -4.41
CA PHE A 6 -56.52 70.64 -4.09
C PHE A 6 -56.13 69.22 -4.60
N PRO A 7 -54.94 69.04 -5.11
CA PRO A 7 -54.50 67.70 -5.47
C PRO A 7 -53.75 67.00 -4.33
N LEU A 8 -54.17 65.79 -3.98
CA LEU A 8 -53.46 64.88 -3.11
C LEU A 8 -52.19 64.33 -3.78
N ARG A 9 -51.04 64.56 -3.16
CA ARG A 9 -49.78 63.90 -3.50
C ARG A 9 -49.75 62.51 -2.88
N GLY A 10 -49.72 61.45 -3.74
CA GLY A 10 -49.51 60.05 -3.30
C GLY A 10 -48.04 59.80 -2.96
N LEU A 11 -47.78 59.31 -1.74
CA LEU A 11 -46.51 58.72 -1.35
C LEU A 11 -46.42 57.28 -1.90
N ALA A 12 -45.51 57.07 -2.84
CA ALA A 12 -45.13 55.71 -3.27
C ALA A 12 -44.12 55.15 -2.21
N ALA A 13 -44.55 54.19 -1.42
CA ALA A 13 -43.69 53.41 -0.54
C ALA A 13 -42.98 52.33 -1.36
N GLY A 14 -41.69 52.51 -1.65
CA GLY A 14 -40.83 51.48 -2.27
C GLY A 14 -40.49 50.38 -1.28
N CYS A 15 -41.08 49.21 -1.42
CA CYS A 15 -40.62 48.00 -0.74
C CYS A 15 -39.32 47.49 -1.38
N ALA A 16 -38.17 47.74 -0.79
CA ALA A 16 -36.92 47.13 -1.14
C ALA A 16 -36.93 45.64 -0.65
N LEU A 17 -37.13 44.71 -1.55
CA LEU A 17 -36.92 43.28 -1.30
C LEU A 17 -35.40 43.03 -1.18
N LEU A 18 -34.93 42.93 0.06
CA LEU A 18 -33.62 42.36 0.39
C LEU A 18 -33.65 40.84 0.12
N PHE A 19 -33.13 40.43 -1.03
CA PHE A 19 -32.78 39.01 -1.24
C PHE A 19 -31.60 38.64 -0.35
N LEU A 20 -31.89 38.01 0.80
CA LEU A 20 -30.92 37.30 1.59
C LEU A 20 -30.42 36.08 0.75
N VAL A 21 -29.33 36.27 0.05
CA VAL A 21 -28.58 35.14 -0.52
C VAL A 21 -27.93 34.43 0.65
N ALA A 22 -28.59 33.41 1.20
CA ALA A 22 -27.98 32.48 2.13
C ALA A 22 -26.81 31.79 1.39
N PRO A 23 -25.58 31.80 1.93
CA PRO A 23 -24.51 31.00 1.36
C PRO A 23 -24.98 29.56 1.38
N ALA A 24 -25.09 28.92 0.22
CA ALA A 24 -25.28 27.49 0.12
C ALA A 24 -24.04 26.84 0.75
N VAL A 25 -24.19 26.41 2.01
CA VAL A 25 -23.22 25.49 2.65
C VAL A 25 -23.30 24.23 1.81
N GLN A 26 -22.36 24.08 0.91
CA GLN A 26 -22.18 22.86 0.14
C GLN A 26 -21.81 21.79 1.14
N ALA A 27 -22.81 20.99 1.53
CA ALA A 27 -22.58 19.84 2.41
C ALA A 27 -21.46 19.01 1.77
N ALA A 28 -20.37 18.81 2.51
CA ALA A 28 -19.32 17.90 2.08
C ALA A 28 -20.02 16.56 1.78
N GLU A 29 -19.90 16.10 0.55
CA GLU A 29 -20.50 14.84 0.11
C GLU A 29 -19.97 13.75 1.05
N GLN A 30 -20.84 13.27 1.96
CA GLN A 30 -20.47 12.23 2.89
C GLN A 30 -20.16 10.96 2.10
N LEU A 31 -18.97 10.41 2.31
CA LEU A 31 -18.63 9.09 1.76
C LEU A 31 -19.68 8.09 2.22
N PRO A 32 -20.20 7.25 1.31
CA PRO A 32 -21.02 6.12 1.74
C PRO A 32 -20.23 5.21 2.67
N ASP A 33 -20.90 4.65 3.67
CA ASP A 33 -20.33 3.68 4.57
C ASP A 33 -19.68 2.53 3.78
N ALA A 34 -18.59 1.99 4.33
CA ALA A 34 -17.96 0.81 3.76
C ALA A 34 -18.94 -0.37 3.76
N PRO A 35 -18.90 -1.23 2.73
CA PRO A 35 -19.80 -2.35 2.64
C PRO A 35 -19.62 -3.33 3.80
N SER A 36 -20.69 -3.90 4.31
CA SER A 36 -20.64 -5.05 5.22
C SER A 36 -20.05 -6.26 4.49
N ILE A 37 -19.09 -6.94 5.12
CA ILE A 37 -18.33 -8.06 4.56
C ILE A 37 -18.61 -9.34 5.36
N ASP A 38 -19.06 -10.41 4.68
CA ASP A 38 -19.30 -11.72 5.28
C ASP A 38 -17.99 -12.52 5.37
N ALA A 39 -17.13 -12.10 6.30
CA ALA A 39 -15.84 -12.72 6.59
C ALA A 39 -15.49 -12.57 8.07
N ARG A 40 -14.55 -13.38 8.57
CA ARG A 40 -14.05 -13.25 9.95
C ARG A 40 -13.18 -12.00 10.11
N ALA A 41 -12.33 -11.75 9.12
CA ALA A 41 -11.46 -10.57 9.11
C ALA A 41 -11.27 -10.08 7.66
N TRP A 42 -11.13 -8.75 7.49
CA TRP A 42 -10.82 -8.16 6.19
C TRP A 42 -10.10 -6.84 6.31
N ILE A 43 -9.44 -6.45 5.23
CA ILE A 43 -8.87 -5.12 5.05
C ILE A 43 -8.88 -4.74 3.58
N LEU A 44 -9.11 -3.45 3.30
CA LEU A 44 -8.90 -2.81 2.02
C LEU A 44 -7.86 -1.71 2.20
N MET A 45 -6.75 -1.79 1.49
CA MET A 45 -5.65 -0.87 1.57
C MET A 45 -5.29 -0.30 0.20
N ASP A 46 -5.03 0.99 0.13
CA ASP A 46 -4.38 1.59 -1.03
C ASP A 46 -2.89 1.23 -1.04
N TYR A 47 -2.42 0.73 -2.18
CA TYR A 47 -1.03 0.28 -2.32
C TYR A 47 -0.03 1.43 -2.18
N ALA A 48 -0.29 2.55 -2.85
CA ALA A 48 0.69 3.64 -2.95
C ALA A 48 0.85 4.39 -1.62
N SER A 49 -0.26 4.81 -1.01
CA SER A 49 -0.23 5.54 0.26
C SER A 49 -0.12 4.62 1.49
N GLY A 50 -0.52 3.35 1.37
CA GLY A 50 -0.68 2.45 2.52
C GLY A 50 -1.91 2.74 3.37
N LYS A 51 -2.79 3.66 2.93
CA LYS A 51 -3.99 4.02 3.67
C LYS A 51 -4.99 2.87 3.70
N VAL A 52 -5.46 2.54 4.90
CA VAL A 52 -6.56 1.61 5.10
C VAL A 52 -7.87 2.35 4.83
N LEU A 53 -8.67 1.83 3.90
CA LEU A 53 -9.94 2.42 3.49
C LEU A 53 -11.13 1.78 4.22
N SER A 54 -11.03 0.49 4.53
CA SER A 54 -12.01 -0.28 5.29
C SER A 54 -11.33 -1.48 5.92
N GLU A 55 -11.74 -1.83 7.12
CA GLU A 55 -11.25 -3.02 7.81
C GLU A 55 -12.27 -3.56 8.81
N GLY A 56 -12.17 -4.82 9.13
CA GLY A 56 -12.88 -5.47 10.22
C GLY A 56 -12.07 -6.62 10.76
N ASN A 57 -11.85 -6.64 12.07
CA ASN A 57 -11.01 -7.62 12.78
C ASN A 57 -9.63 -7.83 12.10
N ALA A 58 -9.07 -6.77 11.48
CA ALA A 58 -7.91 -6.88 10.60
C ALA A 58 -6.66 -7.43 11.29
N ASP A 59 -6.59 -7.39 12.62
CA ASP A 59 -5.49 -7.88 13.45
C ASP A 59 -5.81 -9.22 14.16
N GLU A 60 -6.97 -9.84 13.85
CA GLU A 60 -7.30 -11.18 14.34
C GLU A 60 -6.33 -12.21 13.76
N LYS A 61 -5.71 -13.02 14.64
CA LYS A 61 -4.80 -14.10 14.25
C LYS A 61 -5.60 -15.28 13.74
N LEU A 62 -5.42 -15.60 12.48
CA LEU A 62 -6.12 -16.68 11.76
C LEU A 62 -5.14 -17.57 11.02
N ASP A 63 -5.56 -18.79 10.73
CA ASP A 63 -4.79 -19.70 9.90
C ASP A 63 -4.69 -19.14 8.47
N PRO A 64 -3.47 -18.88 7.95
CA PRO A 64 -3.30 -18.30 6.62
C PRO A 64 -3.65 -19.28 5.50
N ALA A 65 -3.61 -20.58 5.77
CA ALA A 65 -3.67 -21.61 4.74
C ALA A 65 -2.63 -21.33 3.63
N SER A 66 -2.96 -21.60 2.37
CA SER A 66 -2.06 -21.35 1.24
C SER A 66 -1.76 -19.88 0.95
N LEU A 67 -2.28 -18.89 1.72
CA LEU A 67 -1.77 -17.53 1.66
C LEU A 67 -0.31 -17.45 2.13
N THR A 68 0.14 -18.41 2.93
CA THR A 68 1.56 -18.62 3.28
C THR A 68 2.48 -18.58 2.06
N LYS A 69 2.01 -19.07 0.90
CA LYS A 69 2.78 -19.10 -0.35
C LYS A 69 3.06 -17.71 -0.93
N ILE A 70 2.41 -16.66 -0.46
CA ILE A 70 2.80 -15.28 -0.80
C ILE A 70 4.20 -15.01 -0.23
N MET A 71 4.46 -15.41 1.01
CA MET A 71 5.80 -15.29 1.61
C MET A 71 6.78 -16.26 0.96
N THR A 72 6.37 -17.47 0.61
CA THR A 72 7.22 -18.44 -0.11
C THR A 72 7.68 -17.85 -1.45
N SER A 73 6.75 -17.31 -2.24
CA SER A 73 7.03 -16.61 -3.50
C SER A 73 7.92 -15.38 -3.27
N TYR A 74 7.67 -14.59 -2.22
CA TYR A 74 8.51 -13.45 -1.88
C TYR A 74 9.97 -13.86 -1.62
N VAL A 75 10.22 -14.94 -0.86
CA VAL A 75 11.57 -15.45 -0.58
C VAL A 75 12.25 -15.92 -1.88
N VAL A 76 11.50 -16.61 -2.75
CA VAL A 76 11.99 -17.03 -4.07
C VAL A 76 12.36 -15.82 -4.92
N GLY A 77 11.48 -14.81 -4.99
CA GLY A 77 11.72 -13.56 -5.70
C GLY A 77 12.96 -12.82 -5.19
N GLN A 78 13.17 -12.78 -3.88
CA GLN A 78 14.39 -12.19 -3.29
C GLN A 78 15.66 -12.99 -3.65
N ALA A 79 15.57 -14.33 -3.72
CA ALA A 79 16.69 -15.17 -4.12
C ALA A 79 17.04 -14.97 -5.62
N LEU A 80 16.04 -14.85 -6.47
CA LEU A 80 16.19 -14.53 -7.91
C LEU A 80 16.81 -13.14 -8.09
N LYS A 81 16.28 -12.12 -7.41
CA LYS A 81 16.77 -10.74 -7.46
C LYS A 81 18.23 -10.63 -6.99
N ALA A 82 18.60 -11.43 -5.98
CA ALA A 82 19.97 -11.50 -5.48
C ALA A 82 20.91 -12.34 -6.35
N GLY A 83 20.43 -12.96 -7.42
CA GLY A 83 21.20 -13.85 -8.29
C GLY A 83 21.67 -15.15 -7.64
N LYS A 84 21.06 -15.54 -6.50
CA LYS A 84 21.39 -16.79 -5.80
C LYS A 84 20.85 -18.01 -6.52
N ILE A 85 19.75 -17.86 -7.24
CA ILE A 85 19.12 -18.87 -8.08
C ILE A 85 18.71 -18.23 -9.40
N LYS A 86 18.47 -19.06 -10.42
CA LYS A 86 17.99 -18.64 -11.74
C LYS A 86 16.73 -19.43 -12.09
N LEU A 87 15.82 -18.84 -12.86
CA LEU A 87 14.61 -19.51 -13.34
C LEU A 87 14.92 -20.80 -14.12
N THR A 88 16.08 -20.84 -14.79
CA THR A 88 16.56 -21.99 -15.60
C THR A 88 17.24 -23.09 -14.79
N ASP A 89 17.50 -22.87 -13.49
CA ASP A 89 18.13 -23.89 -12.65
C ASP A 89 17.23 -25.13 -12.56
N MET A 90 17.84 -26.33 -12.63
CA MET A 90 17.12 -27.58 -12.55
C MET A 90 17.19 -28.16 -11.16
N VAL A 91 16.02 -28.31 -10.54
CA VAL A 91 15.86 -28.83 -9.17
C VAL A 91 15.54 -30.31 -9.22
N THR A 92 16.31 -31.11 -8.49
CA THR A 92 16.02 -32.55 -8.31
C THR A 92 14.97 -32.67 -7.19
N VAL A 93 13.80 -33.20 -7.52
CA VAL A 93 12.70 -33.37 -6.57
C VAL A 93 13.04 -34.45 -5.52
N GLY A 94 12.98 -34.07 -4.25
CA GLY A 94 13.17 -34.96 -3.10
C GLY A 94 11.96 -35.87 -2.82
N ARG A 95 12.14 -36.83 -1.91
CA ARG A 95 11.05 -37.75 -1.50
C ARG A 95 9.97 -37.06 -0.66
N ASP A 96 10.32 -36.06 0.10
CA ASP A 96 9.43 -35.27 0.95
C ASP A 96 8.45 -34.39 0.16
N ALA A 97 8.85 -33.95 -1.03
CA ALA A 97 7.99 -33.29 -1.98
C ALA A 97 7.04 -34.23 -2.77
N TRP A 98 7.12 -35.55 -2.54
CA TRP A 98 6.28 -36.51 -3.23
C TRP A 98 4.97 -36.74 -2.48
N ALA A 99 3.87 -36.19 -2.97
CA ALA A 99 2.57 -36.23 -2.30
C ALA A 99 2.04 -37.65 -2.01
N THR A 100 2.32 -38.63 -2.87
CA THR A 100 1.90 -40.02 -2.65
C THR A 100 2.67 -40.67 -1.48
N GLY A 101 3.95 -40.30 -1.32
CA GLY A 101 4.83 -40.82 -0.27
C GLY A 101 4.85 -39.97 1.00
N ASN A 102 4.26 -38.79 0.97
CA ASN A 102 4.19 -37.89 2.12
C ASN A 102 2.76 -37.76 2.63
N PRO A 103 2.39 -38.41 3.76
CA PRO A 103 1.05 -38.37 4.31
C PRO A 103 0.52 -36.97 4.60
N ALA A 104 1.41 -36.01 4.94
CA ALA A 104 1.04 -34.63 5.23
C ALA A 104 0.47 -33.90 3.98
N LEU A 105 0.84 -34.32 2.77
CA LEU A 105 0.38 -33.75 1.52
C LEU A 105 -0.91 -34.40 0.99
N ARG A 106 -1.42 -35.45 1.65
CA ARG A 106 -2.56 -36.23 1.14
C ARG A 106 -3.81 -35.36 1.06
N GLY A 107 -4.46 -35.36 -0.12
CA GLY A 107 -5.67 -34.56 -0.38
C GLY A 107 -5.43 -33.07 -0.54
N SER A 108 -4.18 -32.61 -0.50
CA SER A 108 -3.83 -31.20 -0.66
C SER A 108 -3.56 -30.84 -2.14
N SER A 109 -3.32 -29.53 -2.40
CA SER A 109 -2.99 -29.05 -3.74
C SER A 109 -1.56 -29.43 -4.12
N VAL A 110 -1.38 -30.07 -5.30
CA VAL A 110 -0.07 -30.53 -5.80
C VAL A 110 0.06 -30.29 -7.29
N MET A 111 1.29 -30.16 -7.80
CA MET A 111 1.58 -30.18 -9.23
C MET A 111 2.04 -31.55 -9.75
N PHE A 112 1.89 -32.60 -8.95
CA PHE A 112 2.16 -34.01 -9.24
C PHE A 112 3.64 -34.34 -9.43
N LEU A 113 4.49 -33.83 -8.57
CA LEU A 113 5.91 -34.11 -8.55
C LEU A 113 6.21 -35.58 -8.12
N LYS A 114 7.30 -36.13 -8.64
CA LYS A 114 7.82 -37.47 -8.26
C LYS A 114 9.31 -37.36 -7.90
N PRO A 115 9.80 -38.18 -6.97
CA PRO A 115 11.22 -38.20 -6.62
C PRO A 115 12.11 -38.42 -7.83
N GLY A 116 13.21 -37.67 -7.90
CA GLY A 116 14.19 -37.76 -8.99
C GLY A 116 13.81 -36.99 -10.26
N MET A 117 12.59 -36.40 -10.34
CA MET A 117 12.28 -35.46 -11.43
C MET A 117 13.21 -34.27 -11.40
N GLN A 118 13.64 -33.86 -12.61
CA GLN A 118 14.33 -32.58 -12.81
C GLN A 118 13.30 -31.54 -13.26
N VAL A 119 13.09 -30.50 -12.45
CA VAL A 119 12.09 -29.48 -12.71
C VAL A 119 12.74 -28.11 -12.61
N SER A 120 12.46 -27.20 -13.53
CA SER A 120 13.02 -25.86 -13.52
C SER A 120 12.47 -25.06 -12.32
N VAL A 121 13.27 -24.12 -11.79
CA VAL A 121 12.81 -23.16 -10.78
C VAL A 121 11.57 -22.41 -11.29
N GLU A 122 11.52 -22.08 -12.59
CA GLU A 122 10.37 -21.42 -13.21
C GLU A 122 9.09 -22.26 -13.06
N ASP A 123 9.14 -23.56 -13.42
CA ASP A 123 7.96 -24.44 -13.32
C ASP A 123 7.55 -24.67 -11.86
N LEU A 124 8.52 -24.86 -10.95
CA LEU A 124 8.22 -24.98 -9.53
C LEU A 124 7.54 -23.72 -8.99
N ASN A 125 8.05 -22.56 -9.36
CA ASN A 125 7.49 -21.27 -8.94
C ASN A 125 6.06 -21.09 -9.46
N LYS A 126 5.80 -21.36 -10.74
CA LYS A 126 4.44 -21.38 -11.30
C LYS A 126 3.56 -22.41 -10.59
N GLY A 127 4.09 -23.57 -10.24
CA GLY A 127 3.41 -24.58 -9.44
C GLY A 127 2.98 -24.08 -8.08
N VAL A 128 3.85 -23.35 -7.37
CA VAL A 128 3.55 -22.73 -6.06
C VAL A 128 2.43 -21.69 -6.18
N ILE A 129 2.51 -20.83 -7.16
CA ILE A 129 1.63 -19.65 -7.28
C ILE A 129 0.28 -20.03 -7.91
N ILE A 130 0.30 -20.64 -9.10
CA ILE A 130 -0.88 -20.87 -9.93
C ILE A 130 -1.68 -22.06 -9.41
N GLN A 131 -1.04 -23.23 -9.29
CA GLN A 131 -1.69 -24.46 -8.80
C GLN A 131 -1.81 -24.48 -7.27
N SER A 132 -1.04 -23.67 -6.56
CA SER A 132 -0.92 -23.74 -5.11
C SER A 132 -0.28 -25.06 -4.63
N GLY A 133 0.69 -25.59 -5.41
CA GLY A 133 1.32 -26.88 -5.18
C GLY A 133 2.14 -26.92 -3.89
N ASN A 134 1.73 -27.80 -2.96
CA ASN A 134 2.49 -28.00 -1.72
C ASN A 134 3.80 -28.74 -1.97
N ASP A 135 3.76 -29.70 -2.89
CA ASP A 135 4.95 -30.42 -3.40
C ASP A 135 5.95 -29.47 -4.04
N ALA A 136 5.50 -28.55 -4.87
CA ALA A 136 6.34 -27.52 -5.46
C ALA A 136 6.94 -26.58 -4.39
N SER A 137 6.15 -26.22 -3.36
CA SER A 137 6.63 -25.37 -2.26
C SER A 137 7.75 -26.04 -1.47
N ILE A 138 7.66 -27.35 -1.23
CA ILE A 138 8.72 -28.12 -0.57
C ILE A 138 9.97 -28.16 -1.46
N ALA A 139 9.81 -28.59 -2.73
CA ALA A 139 10.95 -28.74 -3.63
C ALA A 139 11.74 -27.43 -3.83
N ILE A 140 11.06 -26.32 -4.01
CA ILE A 140 11.71 -25.01 -4.20
C ILE A 140 12.34 -24.50 -2.89
N ALA A 141 11.72 -24.76 -1.74
CA ALA A 141 12.25 -24.37 -0.44
C ALA A 141 13.57 -25.11 -0.11
N ASP A 142 13.60 -26.42 -0.35
CA ASP A 142 14.81 -27.23 -0.18
C ASP A 142 15.93 -26.78 -1.11
N TYR A 143 15.60 -26.43 -2.36
CA TYR A 143 16.58 -25.91 -3.30
C TYR A 143 17.16 -24.57 -2.88
N VAL A 144 16.31 -23.63 -2.45
CA VAL A 144 16.72 -22.25 -2.10
C VAL A 144 17.49 -22.19 -0.79
N ALA A 145 17.09 -22.98 0.21
CA ALA A 145 17.61 -22.86 1.58
C ALA A 145 18.27 -24.13 2.14
N GLY A 146 18.28 -25.23 1.37
CA GLY A 146 18.82 -26.52 1.78
C GLY A 146 17.89 -27.36 2.64
N SER A 147 16.85 -26.78 3.24
CA SER A 147 15.78 -27.47 3.97
C SER A 147 14.55 -26.58 4.16
N GLN A 148 13.39 -27.20 4.43
CA GLN A 148 12.16 -26.46 4.75
C GLN A 148 12.33 -25.61 6.01
N ASP A 149 12.99 -26.11 7.05
CA ASP A 149 13.21 -25.37 8.32
C ASP A 149 14.07 -24.12 8.11
N ALA A 150 15.11 -24.22 7.29
CA ALA A 150 15.93 -23.08 6.93
C ALA A 150 15.13 -22.06 6.11
N PHE A 151 14.27 -22.53 5.19
CA PHE A 151 13.41 -21.66 4.42
C PHE A 151 12.36 -20.96 5.30
N VAL A 152 11.72 -21.67 6.23
CA VAL A 152 10.78 -21.08 7.22
C VAL A 152 11.48 -20.02 8.07
N SER A 153 12.74 -20.25 8.42
CA SER A 153 13.54 -19.25 9.14
C SER A 153 13.74 -17.97 8.30
N LEU A 154 13.97 -18.11 6.98
CA LEU A 154 14.01 -16.96 6.05
C LEU A 154 12.66 -16.25 5.99
N MET A 155 11.54 -16.99 5.86
CA MET A 155 10.18 -16.43 5.84
C MET A 155 9.92 -15.57 7.07
N ASN A 156 10.20 -16.09 8.27
CA ASN A 156 10.01 -15.36 9.52
C ASN A 156 11.01 -14.19 9.68
N GLY A 157 12.23 -14.33 9.15
CA GLY A 157 13.19 -13.23 9.07
C GLY A 157 12.69 -12.05 8.22
N TYR A 158 12.10 -12.34 7.06
CA TYR A 158 11.46 -11.31 6.24
C TYR A 158 10.20 -10.74 6.88
N ALA A 159 9.35 -11.57 7.50
CA ALA A 159 8.19 -11.10 8.24
C ALA A 159 8.58 -10.06 9.31
N LYS A 160 9.62 -10.34 10.08
CA LYS A 160 10.16 -9.40 11.08
C LYS A 160 10.67 -8.11 10.44
N LYS A 161 11.40 -8.17 9.32
CA LYS A 161 11.91 -6.99 8.60
C LYS A 161 10.79 -6.10 8.07
N MET A 162 9.69 -6.70 7.63
CA MET A 162 8.51 -5.99 7.14
C MET A 162 7.61 -5.45 8.26
N GLY A 163 7.89 -5.78 9.54
CA GLY A 163 7.05 -5.40 10.66
C GLY A 163 5.73 -6.19 10.74
N LEU A 164 5.68 -7.41 10.20
CA LEU A 164 4.51 -8.31 10.32
C LEU A 164 4.46 -8.90 11.74
N THR A 165 4.01 -8.10 12.68
CA THR A 165 4.12 -8.41 14.12
C THR A 165 3.16 -9.49 14.60
N ASN A 166 2.12 -9.78 13.81
CA ASN A 166 1.12 -10.79 14.10
C ASN A 166 1.14 -11.95 13.10
N THR A 167 2.34 -12.29 12.59
CA THR A 167 2.52 -13.39 11.64
C THR A 167 3.66 -14.28 12.07
N THR A 168 3.40 -15.59 12.05
CA THR A 168 4.41 -16.64 12.24
C THR A 168 4.15 -17.74 11.23
N PHE A 169 5.17 -18.09 10.45
CA PHE A 169 5.16 -19.21 9.52
C PHE A 169 5.82 -20.42 10.15
N MET A 170 5.17 -21.58 10.02
CA MET A 170 5.70 -22.88 10.49
C MET A 170 5.92 -23.85 9.33
N THR A 171 5.34 -23.55 8.15
CA THR A 171 5.45 -24.39 6.96
C THR A 171 5.68 -23.52 5.74
N VAL A 172 6.28 -24.10 4.70
CA VAL A 172 6.51 -23.42 3.41
C VAL A 172 5.27 -23.39 2.51
N HIS A 173 4.21 -24.12 2.87
CA HIS A 173 3.02 -24.31 2.03
C HIS A 173 1.71 -23.86 2.68
N GLY A 174 1.65 -23.75 4.00
CA GLY A 174 0.48 -23.25 4.72
C GLY A 174 -0.57 -24.31 5.09
N LEU A 175 -0.22 -25.60 5.12
CA LEU A 175 -1.06 -26.59 5.79
C LEU A 175 -1.06 -26.29 7.30
N ASP A 176 -2.15 -26.62 7.96
CA ASP A 176 -2.36 -26.32 9.37
C ASP A 176 -1.22 -26.88 10.22
N ALA A 177 -0.61 -26.02 11.03
CA ALA A 177 0.50 -26.34 11.92
C ALA A 177 0.40 -25.53 13.20
N PRO A 178 0.65 -26.15 14.39
CA PRO A 178 0.63 -25.44 15.66
C PRO A 178 1.57 -24.23 15.64
N GLY A 179 1.06 -23.06 16.03
CA GLY A 179 1.83 -21.83 16.07
C GLY A 179 1.90 -21.05 14.74
N GLN A 180 1.31 -21.57 13.64
CA GLN A 180 1.20 -20.86 12.40
C GLN A 180 -0.04 -19.95 12.40
N PHE A 181 0.15 -18.66 12.16
CA PHE A 181 -0.94 -17.68 12.05
C PHE A 181 -0.49 -16.45 11.28
N SER A 182 -1.48 -15.70 10.79
CA SER A 182 -1.32 -14.37 10.23
C SER A 182 -2.57 -13.54 10.45
N THR A 183 -2.57 -12.29 9.95
CA THR A 183 -3.71 -11.38 10.03
C THR A 183 -4.01 -10.78 8.65
N ALA A 184 -5.20 -10.21 8.49
CA ALA A 184 -5.54 -9.52 7.24
C ALA A 184 -4.59 -8.34 6.99
N ARG A 185 -4.23 -7.59 8.02
CA ARG A 185 -3.28 -6.47 7.93
C ARG A 185 -1.89 -6.93 7.49
N ASP A 186 -1.34 -7.93 8.14
CA ASP A 186 -0.01 -8.44 7.81
C ASP A 186 0.06 -9.00 6.38
N MET A 187 -1.00 -9.69 5.93
CA MET A 187 -1.10 -10.18 4.55
C MET A 187 -1.18 -9.04 3.53
N ALA A 188 -1.85 -7.92 3.85
CA ALA A 188 -1.86 -6.73 3.00
C ALA A 188 -0.48 -6.08 2.92
N LEU A 189 0.23 -5.95 4.04
CA LEU A 189 1.60 -5.41 4.10
C LEU A 189 2.59 -6.31 3.35
N LEU A 190 2.51 -7.63 3.52
CA LEU A 190 3.31 -8.59 2.76
C LEU A 190 3.06 -8.46 1.24
N THR A 191 1.80 -8.33 0.84
CA THR A 191 1.44 -8.13 -0.56
C THR A 191 1.99 -6.82 -1.11
N LYS A 192 1.90 -5.74 -0.33
CA LYS A 192 2.51 -4.45 -0.70
C LYS A 192 4.02 -4.59 -0.91
N ALA A 193 4.72 -5.24 0.02
CA ALA A 193 6.15 -5.49 -0.10
C ALA A 193 6.48 -6.35 -1.33
N MET A 194 5.69 -7.38 -1.62
CA MET A 194 5.88 -8.25 -2.78
C MET A 194 5.77 -7.47 -4.10
N ILE A 195 4.76 -6.63 -4.26
CA ILE A 195 4.58 -5.79 -5.45
C ILE A 195 5.74 -4.81 -5.62
N HIS A 196 6.25 -4.25 -4.52
CA HIS A 196 7.31 -3.24 -4.52
C HIS A 196 8.70 -3.85 -4.73
N ASP A 197 9.04 -4.88 -3.95
CA ASP A 197 10.41 -5.37 -3.83
C ASP A 197 10.79 -6.37 -4.92
N VAL A 198 9.82 -7.17 -5.39
CA VAL A 198 10.01 -8.26 -6.34
C VAL A 198 8.91 -8.26 -7.43
N PRO A 199 8.79 -7.17 -8.21
CA PRO A 199 7.71 -6.98 -9.18
C PRO A 199 7.71 -8.05 -10.29
N GLU A 200 8.87 -8.57 -10.68
CA GLU A 200 8.98 -9.66 -11.67
C GLU A 200 8.36 -10.94 -11.13
N GLU A 201 8.60 -11.26 -9.87
CA GLU A 201 8.00 -12.39 -9.18
C GLU A 201 6.48 -12.17 -9.00
N TYR A 202 6.07 -10.97 -8.61
CA TYR A 202 4.66 -10.63 -8.52
C TYR A 202 3.91 -10.83 -9.85
N ALA A 203 4.58 -10.57 -10.98
CA ALA A 203 3.96 -10.70 -12.30
C ALA A 203 3.46 -12.13 -12.60
N VAL A 204 4.00 -13.15 -11.95
CA VAL A 204 3.54 -14.56 -12.11
C VAL A 204 2.13 -14.76 -11.52
N HIS A 205 1.74 -13.98 -10.51
CA HIS A 205 0.44 -14.10 -9.84
C HIS A 205 -0.76 -13.76 -10.75
N LYS A 206 -0.54 -13.02 -11.84
CA LYS A 206 -1.58 -12.69 -12.83
C LYS A 206 -1.79 -13.78 -13.88
N GLU A 207 -0.88 -14.77 -13.96
CA GLU A 207 -1.00 -15.86 -14.93
C GLU A 207 -2.24 -16.70 -14.63
N LYS A 208 -3.10 -16.85 -15.63
CA LYS A 208 -4.39 -17.55 -15.47
C LYS A 208 -4.25 -19.05 -15.40
N GLU A 209 -3.21 -19.60 -16.00
CA GLU A 209 -2.96 -21.04 -16.04
C GLU A 209 -1.53 -21.33 -16.46
N PHE A 210 -1.07 -22.53 -16.16
CA PHE A 210 0.15 -23.09 -16.75
C PHE A 210 -0.04 -24.59 -17.03
N THR A 211 0.84 -25.16 -17.84
CA THR A 211 0.79 -26.59 -18.16
C THR A 211 2.11 -27.25 -17.75
N PHE A 212 2.02 -28.25 -16.88
CA PHE A 212 3.16 -29.05 -16.46
C PHE A 212 2.89 -30.52 -16.75
N ASN A 213 3.84 -31.25 -17.34
CA ASN A 213 3.69 -32.65 -17.72
C ASN A 213 2.37 -32.96 -18.47
N LYS A 214 2.00 -32.10 -19.41
CA LYS A 214 0.74 -32.18 -20.18
C LYS A 214 -0.55 -31.98 -19.32
N ILE A 215 -0.42 -31.63 -18.05
CA ILE A 215 -1.54 -31.35 -17.18
C ILE A 215 -1.71 -29.82 -17.12
N ARG A 216 -2.86 -29.36 -17.62
CA ARG A 216 -3.28 -27.96 -17.53
C ARG A 216 -3.74 -27.66 -16.10
N GLN A 217 -3.19 -26.62 -15.51
CA GLN A 217 -3.42 -26.21 -14.11
C GLN A 217 -3.90 -24.75 -14.08
N PRO A 218 -5.20 -24.51 -13.90
CA PRO A 218 -5.74 -23.15 -13.83
C PRO A 218 -5.42 -22.49 -12.49
N ASN A 219 -5.23 -21.17 -12.51
CA ASN A 219 -5.14 -20.37 -11.30
C ASN A 219 -6.44 -20.44 -10.52
N ARG A 220 -6.34 -20.51 -9.21
CA ARG A 220 -7.52 -20.61 -8.34
C ARG A 220 -8.15 -19.27 -8.02
N ASN A 221 -7.46 -18.15 -8.29
CA ASN A 221 -7.99 -16.81 -8.11
C ASN A 221 -8.92 -16.42 -9.27
N ARG A 222 -10.22 -16.61 -9.06
CA ARG A 222 -11.24 -16.31 -10.08
C ARG A 222 -11.35 -14.83 -10.43
N LEU A 223 -10.87 -13.90 -9.59
CA LEU A 223 -10.89 -12.46 -9.91
C LEU A 223 -10.03 -12.13 -11.13
N LEU A 224 -9.07 -12.99 -11.50
CA LEU A 224 -8.29 -12.83 -12.73
C LEU A 224 -9.17 -12.91 -14.01
N TRP A 225 -10.38 -13.43 -13.92
CA TRP A 225 -11.35 -13.48 -15.02
C TRP A 225 -12.48 -12.47 -14.85
N SER A 226 -12.43 -11.61 -13.83
CA SER A 226 -13.42 -10.54 -13.67
C SER A 226 -13.40 -9.60 -14.87
N THR A 227 -14.58 -9.21 -15.34
CA THR A 227 -14.75 -8.17 -16.37
C THR A 227 -14.94 -6.80 -15.74
N ASN A 228 -15.17 -6.73 -14.43
CA ASN A 228 -15.44 -5.50 -13.70
C ASN A 228 -14.16 -4.92 -13.05
N LEU A 229 -13.15 -5.77 -12.84
CA LEU A 229 -11.90 -5.42 -12.17
C LEU A 229 -10.70 -5.80 -13.04
N ASN A 230 -9.71 -4.95 -13.09
CA ASN A 230 -8.40 -5.30 -13.63
C ASN A 230 -7.55 -5.93 -12.50
N ALA A 231 -7.96 -7.15 -12.08
CA ALA A 231 -7.25 -7.91 -11.04
C ALA A 231 -5.99 -8.57 -11.61
N ASP A 232 -4.88 -8.48 -10.88
CA ASP A 232 -3.58 -9.01 -11.30
C ASP A 232 -2.88 -9.88 -10.23
N GLY A 233 -3.61 -10.29 -9.21
CA GLY A 233 -3.13 -11.14 -8.12
C GLY A 233 -4.22 -11.37 -7.08
N VAL A 234 -3.96 -12.07 -5.98
CA VAL A 234 -2.66 -12.57 -5.55
C VAL A 234 -2.76 -14.08 -5.27
N LYS A 235 -3.50 -14.49 -4.20
CA LYS A 235 -3.50 -15.89 -3.76
C LYS A 235 -4.77 -16.25 -3.01
N THR A 236 -5.24 -17.48 -3.23
CA THR A 236 -6.28 -18.13 -2.44
C THR A 236 -5.69 -19.06 -1.38
N GLY A 237 -6.38 -19.24 -0.27
CA GLY A 237 -6.05 -20.21 0.77
C GLY A 237 -7.31 -20.92 1.27
N THR A 238 -7.20 -22.20 1.60
CA THR A 238 -8.32 -22.97 2.20
C THR A 238 -7.74 -24.14 2.98
N THR A 239 -8.15 -24.27 4.24
CA THR A 239 -8.07 -25.47 5.07
C THR A 239 -9.36 -25.60 5.86
N ALA A 240 -9.56 -26.70 6.55
CA ALA A 240 -10.73 -26.88 7.41
C ALA A 240 -10.78 -25.84 8.54
N GLY A 241 -9.62 -25.48 9.12
CA GLY A 241 -9.51 -24.48 10.18
C GLY A 241 -9.63 -23.04 9.69
N ALA A 242 -9.00 -22.74 8.54
CA ALA A 242 -8.97 -21.40 7.98
C ALA A 242 -10.27 -20.95 7.31
N GLY A 243 -11.11 -21.88 6.84
CA GLY A 243 -12.19 -21.54 5.90
C GLY A 243 -11.62 -21.11 4.54
N TYR A 244 -12.27 -20.17 3.86
CA TYR A 244 -11.85 -19.71 2.54
C TYR A 244 -11.27 -18.31 2.62
N ASN A 245 -10.01 -18.19 2.27
CA ASN A 245 -9.21 -16.96 2.30
C ASN A 245 -8.87 -16.48 0.89
N LEU A 246 -8.79 -15.15 0.70
CA LEU A 246 -8.31 -14.52 -0.54
C LEU A 246 -7.55 -13.24 -0.22
N VAL A 247 -6.34 -13.15 -0.77
CA VAL A 247 -5.66 -11.88 -0.99
C VAL A 247 -5.82 -11.53 -2.45
N SER A 248 -6.29 -10.33 -2.74
CA SER A 248 -6.48 -9.84 -4.11
C SER A 248 -5.87 -8.45 -4.29
N SER A 249 -5.44 -8.16 -5.51
CA SER A 249 -5.02 -6.84 -5.93
C SER A 249 -5.61 -6.53 -7.30
N ALA A 250 -5.99 -5.27 -7.49
CA ALA A 250 -6.50 -4.77 -8.76
C ALA A 250 -6.04 -3.33 -8.98
N THR A 251 -6.08 -2.90 -10.25
CA THR A 251 -5.73 -1.53 -10.65
C THR A 251 -6.88 -0.86 -11.37
N GLN A 252 -7.01 0.46 -11.20
CA GLN A 252 -7.89 1.32 -12.00
C GLN A 252 -7.20 2.67 -12.21
N GLY A 253 -6.79 2.96 -13.46
CA GLY A 253 -5.87 4.07 -13.75
C GLY A 253 -4.57 3.90 -12.96
N ASP A 254 -4.14 4.95 -12.27
CA ASP A 254 -2.92 4.95 -11.46
C ASP A 254 -3.13 4.40 -10.03
N MET A 255 -4.37 4.13 -9.65
CA MET A 255 -4.69 3.58 -8.33
C MET A 255 -4.59 2.07 -8.32
N ARG A 256 -3.95 1.51 -7.28
CA ARG A 256 -3.93 0.09 -6.96
C ARG A 256 -4.49 -0.14 -5.56
N LEU A 257 -5.38 -1.10 -5.45
CA LEU A 257 -5.93 -1.54 -4.17
C LEU A 257 -5.51 -2.98 -3.87
N ILE A 258 -5.31 -3.25 -2.59
CA ILE A 258 -5.08 -4.59 -2.03
C ILE A 258 -6.25 -4.88 -1.09
N ALA A 259 -6.95 -5.99 -1.33
CA ALA A 259 -8.01 -6.47 -0.45
C ALA A 259 -7.64 -7.86 0.10
N VAL A 260 -7.80 -8.04 1.41
CA VAL A 260 -7.64 -9.31 2.09
C VAL A 260 -8.96 -9.67 2.74
N VAL A 261 -9.44 -10.89 2.48
CA VAL A 261 -10.69 -11.44 3.04
C VAL A 261 -10.40 -12.81 3.61
N LEU A 262 -10.57 -12.99 4.91
CA LEU A 262 -10.21 -14.20 5.64
C LEU A 262 -11.43 -14.87 6.31
N GLY A 263 -11.44 -16.19 6.30
CA GLY A 263 -12.40 -16.99 7.06
C GLY A 263 -13.83 -16.93 6.55
N THR A 264 -14.03 -16.83 5.23
CA THR A 264 -15.39 -16.93 4.65
C THR A 264 -15.87 -18.40 4.63
N LYS A 265 -17.18 -18.58 4.56
CA LYS A 265 -17.81 -19.91 4.60
C LYS A 265 -17.69 -20.70 3.31
N THR A 266 -17.55 -20.03 2.17
CA THR A 266 -17.49 -20.68 0.85
C THR A 266 -16.53 -19.98 -0.11
N ASP A 267 -16.09 -20.73 -1.12
CA ASP A 267 -15.28 -20.21 -2.23
C ASP A 267 -15.95 -19.00 -2.91
N ARG A 268 -17.25 -19.08 -3.18
CA ARG A 268 -18.01 -18.00 -3.82
C ARG A 268 -18.01 -16.72 -2.98
N ILE A 269 -18.19 -16.85 -1.65
CA ILE A 269 -18.27 -15.68 -0.77
C ILE A 269 -16.95 -14.93 -0.79
N ARG A 270 -15.78 -15.58 -0.66
CA ARG A 270 -14.48 -14.86 -0.65
C ARG A 270 -14.27 -14.02 -1.92
N PHE A 271 -14.72 -14.49 -3.10
CA PHE A 271 -14.61 -13.72 -4.34
C PHE A 271 -15.58 -12.55 -4.36
N ASN A 272 -16.85 -12.77 -4.01
CA ASN A 272 -17.86 -11.73 -4.00
C ASN A 272 -17.50 -10.61 -3.02
N GLU A 273 -17.04 -10.96 -1.82
CA GLU A 273 -16.66 -9.99 -0.80
C GLU A 273 -15.39 -9.21 -1.19
N SER A 274 -14.40 -9.87 -1.82
CA SER A 274 -13.21 -9.19 -2.33
C SER A 274 -13.56 -8.23 -3.48
N GLU A 275 -14.42 -8.66 -4.43
CA GLU A 275 -14.89 -7.80 -5.54
C GLU A 275 -15.68 -6.60 -5.01
N LYS A 276 -16.54 -6.81 -4.01
CA LYS A 276 -17.30 -5.75 -3.34
C LYS A 276 -16.40 -4.70 -2.71
N LEU A 277 -15.37 -5.12 -1.96
CA LEU A 277 -14.40 -4.21 -1.34
C LEU A 277 -13.63 -3.40 -2.39
N LEU A 278 -13.06 -4.07 -3.40
CA LEU A 278 -12.26 -3.41 -4.44
C LEU A 278 -13.12 -2.42 -5.23
N THR A 279 -14.33 -2.82 -5.63
CA THR A 279 -15.26 -1.96 -6.37
C THR A 279 -15.66 -0.73 -5.56
N TRP A 280 -15.95 -0.90 -4.27
CA TRP A 280 -16.26 0.22 -3.38
C TRP A 280 -15.07 1.17 -3.27
N GLY A 281 -13.86 0.65 -3.07
CA GLY A 281 -12.65 1.48 -2.98
C GLY A 281 -12.41 2.30 -4.25
N PHE A 282 -12.45 1.66 -5.43
CA PHE A 282 -12.27 2.37 -6.71
C PHE A 282 -13.40 3.35 -7.04
N ARG A 283 -14.59 3.10 -6.55
CA ARG A 283 -15.74 4.00 -6.79
C ARG A 283 -15.64 5.29 -5.99
N PHE A 284 -15.19 5.21 -4.75
CA PHE A 284 -15.29 6.33 -3.80
C PHE A 284 -13.96 6.98 -3.45
N TYR A 285 -12.83 6.40 -3.84
CA TYR A 285 -11.50 6.93 -3.55
C TYR A 285 -10.68 7.14 -4.82
N GLU A 286 -9.74 8.04 -4.71
CA GLU A 286 -8.67 8.28 -5.69
C GLU A 286 -7.35 8.48 -4.97
N THR A 287 -6.25 8.07 -5.62
CA THR A 287 -4.91 8.27 -5.11
C THR A 287 -4.18 9.25 -6.01
N VAL A 288 -3.60 10.26 -5.39
CA VAL A 288 -2.85 11.33 -6.07
C VAL A 288 -1.44 11.40 -5.52
N THR A 289 -0.49 11.85 -6.34
CA THR A 289 0.90 12.09 -5.94
C THR A 289 1.18 13.59 -6.06
N PRO A 290 0.80 14.39 -5.04
CA PRO A 290 0.91 15.84 -5.10
C PRO A 290 2.36 16.32 -5.09
N ILE A 291 3.28 15.52 -4.55
CA ILE A 291 4.72 15.79 -4.57
C ILE A 291 5.39 14.64 -5.31
N LYS A 292 6.04 14.94 -6.43
CA LYS A 292 6.84 13.96 -7.16
C LYS A 292 8.10 13.60 -6.37
N PRO A 293 8.65 12.39 -6.57
CA PRO A 293 9.94 12.02 -6.01
C PRO A 293 10.98 13.08 -6.38
N ASP A 294 11.87 13.39 -5.45
CA ASP A 294 12.97 14.34 -5.63
C ASP A 294 12.56 15.77 -6.04
N ALA A 295 11.27 16.11 -6.01
CA ALA A 295 10.80 17.45 -6.29
C ALA A 295 11.04 18.39 -5.10
N THR A 296 11.53 19.59 -5.39
CA THR A 296 11.58 20.68 -4.40
C THR A 296 10.14 21.12 -4.10
N PHE A 297 9.74 21.01 -2.84
CA PHE A 297 8.46 21.50 -2.36
C PHE A 297 8.49 22.99 -2.04
N VAL A 298 9.61 23.42 -1.39
CA VAL A 298 9.85 24.83 -1.03
C VAL A 298 11.34 25.10 -0.95
N THR A 299 11.73 26.34 -1.26
CA THR A 299 13.08 26.85 -1.02
C THR A 299 13.06 27.74 0.21
N GLN A 300 14.01 27.51 1.13
CA GLN A 300 14.11 28.26 2.39
C GLN A 300 15.50 28.90 2.56
N ARG A 301 15.52 30.08 3.16
CA ARG A 301 16.78 30.73 3.52
C ARG A 301 17.57 29.88 4.54
N VAL A 302 18.85 29.77 4.30
CA VAL A 302 19.83 29.15 5.21
C VAL A 302 20.84 30.21 5.62
N TRP A 303 21.17 30.25 6.91
CA TRP A 303 22.19 31.14 7.47
C TRP A 303 23.51 30.40 7.59
N PHE A 304 24.61 31.13 7.41
CA PHE A 304 25.99 30.65 7.57
C PHE A 304 26.41 29.57 6.56
N GLY A 305 25.68 29.42 5.46
CA GLY A 305 25.94 28.43 4.43
C GLY A 305 26.82 28.93 3.30
N ASP A 306 27.35 27.97 2.51
CA ASP A 306 27.95 28.21 1.21
C ASP A 306 26.91 28.56 0.14
N SER A 307 25.64 28.24 0.43
CA SER A 307 24.45 28.72 -0.27
C SER A 307 23.53 29.43 0.70
N SER A 308 22.88 30.52 0.25
CA SER A 308 21.90 31.26 1.03
C SER A 308 20.52 30.58 1.09
N GLU A 309 20.33 29.50 0.32
CA GLU A 309 19.04 28.79 0.19
C GLU A 309 19.24 27.29 0.23
N ALA A 310 18.30 26.59 0.85
CA ALA A 310 18.16 25.14 0.81
C ALA A 310 16.87 24.76 0.10
N LYS A 311 16.97 23.77 -0.79
CA LYS A 311 15.81 23.11 -1.40
C LYS A 311 15.31 22.05 -0.45
N LEU A 312 14.02 22.13 -0.11
CA LEU A 312 13.35 21.21 0.79
C LEU A 312 12.24 20.46 0.07
N GLY A 313 12.06 19.18 0.40
CA GLY A 313 11.07 18.30 -0.23
C GLY A 313 10.66 17.15 0.67
N ALA A 314 9.86 16.23 0.15
CA ALA A 314 9.41 15.04 0.89
C ALA A 314 10.37 13.84 0.76
N GLY A 315 11.34 13.91 -0.14
CA GLY A 315 12.28 12.81 -0.42
C GLY A 315 11.69 11.69 -1.25
N GLU A 316 10.63 11.07 -0.78
CA GLU A 316 9.92 10.01 -1.49
C GLU A 316 8.62 10.51 -2.13
N ALA A 317 8.10 9.76 -3.12
CA ALA A 317 6.80 10.05 -3.70
C ALA A 317 5.72 10.05 -2.62
N GLY A 318 5.14 11.20 -2.37
CA GLY A 318 4.06 11.35 -1.41
C GLY A 318 2.70 11.06 -2.02
N SER A 319 2.30 9.78 -2.14
CA SER A 319 0.95 9.44 -2.56
C SER A 319 -0.04 9.63 -1.42
N ILE A 320 -1.19 10.23 -1.72
CA ILE A 320 -2.28 10.47 -0.77
C ILE A 320 -3.56 9.91 -1.36
N THR A 321 -4.27 9.13 -0.55
CA THR A 321 -5.59 8.61 -0.92
C THR A 321 -6.68 9.44 -0.24
N LEU A 322 -7.59 9.95 -1.03
CA LEU A 322 -8.67 10.83 -0.60
C LEU A 322 -10.00 10.45 -1.28
N PRO A 323 -11.14 10.92 -0.73
CA PRO A 323 -12.40 10.75 -1.39
C PRO A 323 -12.38 11.34 -2.80
N LYS A 324 -13.00 10.64 -3.74
CA LYS A 324 -13.01 11.02 -5.16
C LYS A 324 -13.64 12.40 -5.36
N GLY A 325 -13.01 13.20 -6.22
CA GLY A 325 -13.47 14.58 -6.50
C GLY A 325 -13.06 15.63 -5.44
N GLN A 326 -12.34 15.23 -4.41
CA GLN A 326 -11.89 16.15 -3.34
C GLN A 326 -10.48 16.74 -3.58
N LEU A 327 -9.82 16.40 -4.67
CA LEU A 327 -8.47 16.88 -4.97
C LEU A 327 -8.36 18.41 -4.94
N LYS A 328 -9.38 19.12 -5.43
CA LYS A 328 -9.44 20.61 -5.41
C LYS A 328 -9.41 21.21 -4.01
N ASN A 329 -9.81 20.45 -3.00
CA ASN A 329 -9.84 20.85 -1.60
C ASN A 329 -8.57 20.45 -0.83
N LEU A 330 -7.65 19.73 -1.50
CA LEU A 330 -6.37 19.33 -0.92
C LEU A 330 -5.42 20.54 -0.91
N LYS A 331 -4.94 20.89 0.29
CA LYS A 331 -3.93 21.95 0.49
C LYS A 331 -2.70 21.32 1.12
N ALA A 332 -1.51 21.81 0.73
CA ALA A 332 -0.26 21.45 1.38
C ALA A 332 0.32 22.70 2.05
N SER A 333 0.78 22.54 3.27
CA SER A 333 1.51 23.56 4.04
C SER A 333 2.71 22.90 4.71
N TYR A 334 3.64 23.68 5.22
CA TYR A 334 4.79 23.14 5.94
C TYR A 334 5.06 23.93 7.21
N THR A 335 5.74 23.27 8.14
CA THR A 335 6.21 23.85 9.40
C THR A 335 7.66 23.43 9.57
N LEU A 336 8.54 24.38 9.88
CA LEU A 336 9.95 24.12 10.21
C LEU A 336 10.08 23.76 11.69
N ASN A 337 10.98 22.84 12.03
CA ASN A 337 11.31 22.49 13.43
C ASN A 337 11.99 23.64 14.17
N GLN A 338 12.64 24.53 13.43
CA GLN A 338 13.31 25.72 13.94
C GLN A 338 12.90 26.94 13.10
N PRO A 339 12.77 28.12 13.70
CA PRO A 339 12.37 29.34 12.98
C PRO A 339 13.32 29.71 11.83
N GLN A 340 14.58 29.29 11.93
CA GLN A 340 15.62 29.59 10.97
C GLN A 340 16.48 28.34 10.72
N LEU A 341 16.84 28.11 9.46
CA LEU A 341 17.78 27.06 9.09
C LEU A 341 19.20 27.61 9.12
N THR A 342 20.13 26.85 9.67
CA THR A 342 21.56 27.18 9.74
C THR A 342 22.39 26.04 9.15
N ALA A 343 23.41 26.39 8.38
CA ALA A 343 24.37 25.41 7.88
C ALA A 343 25.29 24.91 9.03
N PRO A 344 25.82 23.66 8.92
CA PRO A 344 25.69 22.78 7.79
C PRO A 344 24.34 22.02 7.80
N LEU A 345 23.80 21.71 6.61
CA LEU A 345 22.60 20.88 6.43
C LEU A 345 22.98 19.69 5.55
N GLU A 346 22.65 18.48 5.99
CA GLU A 346 22.92 17.26 5.23
C GLU A 346 21.74 16.87 4.36
N LYS A 347 22.01 16.25 3.19
CA LYS A 347 20.96 15.67 2.35
C LYS A 347 20.18 14.61 3.16
N GLY A 348 18.84 14.68 3.13
CA GLY A 348 17.96 13.80 3.88
C GLY A 348 17.71 14.23 5.33
N GLN A 349 18.37 15.27 5.82
CA GLN A 349 18.12 15.81 7.17
C GLN A 349 16.69 16.33 7.28
N VAL A 350 15.95 15.87 8.30
CA VAL A 350 14.59 16.33 8.59
C VAL A 350 14.65 17.70 9.25
N VAL A 351 14.06 18.71 8.60
CA VAL A 351 14.05 20.10 9.06
C VAL A 351 12.65 20.62 9.38
N GLY A 352 11.62 19.80 9.15
CA GLY A 352 10.24 20.20 9.38
C GLY A 352 9.25 19.11 9.01
N THR A 353 8.01 19.52 8.81
CA THR A 353 6.88 18.65 8.45
C THR A 353 6.08 19.30 7.32
N ILE A 354 5.66 18.51 6.35
CA ILE A 354 4.66 18.88 5.34
C ILE A 354 3.31 18.37 5.83
N ASP A 355 2.32 19.25 5.95
CA ASP A 355 0.95 18.94 6.32
C ASP A 355 0.06 18.95 5.08
N PHE A 356 -0.61 17.84 4.80
CA PHE A 356 -1.65 17.77 3.80
C PHE A 356 -3.01 17.89 4.47
N LYS A 357 -3.79 18.90 4.07
CA LYS A 357 -5.08 19.22 4.67
C LYS A 357 -6.19 19.08 3.63
N LEU A 358 -7.26 18.42 4.04
CA LEU A 358 -8.51 18.34 3.28
C LEU A 358 -9.60 19.05 4.07
N ASN A 359 -10.19 20.12 3.50
CA ASN A 359 -11.17 20.97 4.19
C ASN A 359 -10.64 21.44 5.58
N ASP A 360 -9.39 21.93 5.60
CA ASP A 360 -8.64 22.42 6.76
C ASP A 360 -8.33 21.37 7.87
N LYS A 361 -8.73 20.10 7.68
CA LYS A 361 -8.34 18.99 8.54
C LYS A 361 -7.08 18.33 8.00
N THR A 362 -6.04 18.19 8.82
CA THR A 362 -4.83 17.43 8.46
C THR A 362 -5.19 15.94 8.28
N ILE A 363 -4.94 15.44 7.08
CA ILE A 363 -5.21 14.04 6.71
C ILE A 363 -3.93 13.21 6.63
N GLU A 364 -2.79 13.88 6.42
CA GLU A 364 -1.48 13.23 6.36
C GLU A 364 -0.37 14.23 6.67
N GLN A 365 0.73 13.72 7.25
CA GLN A 365 1.95 14.47 7.52
C GLN A 365 3.16 13.72 6.98
N ARG A 366 4.11 14.46 6.43
CA ARG A 366 5.37 13.91 5.91
C ARG A 366 6.55 14.71 6.42
N PRO A 367 7.72 14.07 6.62
CA PRO A 367 8.93 14.82 6.94
C PRO A 367 9.31 15.75 5.79
N LEU A 368 9.63 16.99 6.13
CA LEU A 368 10.25 17.95 5.22
C LEU A 368 11.75 17.79 5.35
N ILE A 369 12.42 17.36 4.27
CA ILE A 369 13.84 17.04 4.28
C ILE A 369 14.65 17.96 3.36
N VAL A 370 15.93 18.05 3.63
CA VAL A 370 16.92 18.76 2.79
C VAL A 370 17.21 17.90 1.56
N MET A 371 17.00 18.46 0.36
CA MET A 371 17.16 17.74 -0.92
C MET A 371 18.61 17.72 -1.40
N GLU A 372 19.34 18.80 -1.13
CA GLU A 372 20.77 18.97 -1.49
C GLU A 372 21.52 19.49 -0.26
N PRO A 373 22.74 19.01 0.02
CA PRO A 373 23.48 19.45 1.19
C PRO A 373 23.89 20.92 1.07
N VAL A 374 23.86 21.65 2.18
CA VAL A 374 24.39 23.01 2.29
C VAL A 374 25.57 22.98 3.27
N LYS A 375 26.76 23.26 2.80
CA LYS A 375 27.98 23.28 3.62
C LYS A 375 28.11 24.60 4.38
N GLU A 376 28.99 24.63 5.36
CA GLU A 376 29.34 25.90 6.01
C GLU A 376 29.97 26.88 5.02
N GLY A 377 29.52 28.12 5.07
CA GLY A 377 30.06 29.23 4.29
C GLY A 377 31.45 29.69 4.77
N GLY A 378 32.18 30.37 3.89
CA GLY A 378 33.46 30.98 4.24
C GLY A 378 33.33 32.06 5.33
N PHE A 379 34.44 32.43 5.95
CA PHE A 379 34.50 33.41 7.06
C PHE A 379 33.72 34.70 6.77
N PHE A 380 33.92 35.30 5.59
CA PHE A 380 33.24 36.55 5.21
C PHE A 380 31.73 36.39 5.02
N SER A 381 31.27 35.29 4.41
CA SER A 381 29.86 34.97 4.25
C SER A 381 29.18 34.84 5.62
N ARG A 382 29.79 34.12 6.54
CA ARG A 382 29.29 33.94 7.91
C ARG A 382 29.22 35.24 8.70
N MET A 383 30.18 36.13 8.52
CA MET A 383 30.20 37.47 9.17
C MET A 383 29.04 38.35 8.64
N ILE A 384 28.79 38.32 7.32
CA ILE A 384 27.67 39.05 6.71
C ILE A 384 26.34 38.50 7.21
N ASP A 385 26.19 37.19 7.22
CA ASP A 385 24.99 36.52 7.70
C ASP A 385 24.73 36.83 9.19
N PHE A 386 25.76 36.86 10.01
CA PHE A 386 25.62 37.23 11.41
C PHE A 386 25.04 38.65 11.60
N VAL A 387 25.53 39.62 10.82
CA VAL A 387 25.04 41.01 10.86
C VAL A 387 23.59 41.06 10.36
N LEU A 388 23.28 40.42 9.23
CA LEU A 388 21.95 40.39 8.64
C LEU A 388 20.93 39.69 9.56
N MET A 389 21.30 38.61 10.21
CA MET A 389 20.43 37.89 11.14
C MET A 389 20.11 38.75 12.38
N LYS A 390 21.07 39.50 12.91
CA LYS A 390 20.86 40.46 14.00
C LYS A 390 19.92 41.61 13.59
N LEU A 391 20.09 42.15 12.39
CA LEU A 391 19.21 43.18 11.84
C LEU A 391 17.81 42.66 11.62
N HIS A 392 17.65 41.45 11.08
CA HIS A 392 16.34 40.83 10.88
C HIS A 392 15.59 40.58 12.21
N GLY A 393 16.31 40.15 13.25
CA GLY A 393 15.72 40.00 14.60
C GLY A 393 15.30 41.34 15.22
N TRP A 394 16.01 42.41 14.94
CA TRP A 394 15.70 43.74 15.47
C TRP A 394 14.48 44.37 14.77
N PHE A 395 14.40 44.26 13.44
CA PHE A 395 13.23 44.76 12.70
C PHE A 395 11.96 43.89 12.90
N GLY A 396 12.08 42.57 13.09
CA GLY A 396 10.96 41.68 13.36
C GLY A 396 10.25 41.97 14.68
N SER A 397 10.97 42.50 15.69
CA SER A 397 10.38 42.89 16.98
C SER A 397 9.66 44.26 16.94
N TRP A 398 9.73 44.98 15.84
CA TRP A 398 9.06 46.30 15.70
C TRP A 398 7.69 46.22 15.01
N PHE A 399 7.37 45.06 14.38
CA PHE A 399 6.12 44.84 13.63
C PHE A 399 5.28 43.68 14.20
N SER A 400 5.63 43.11 15.33
CA SER A 400 4.81 42.17 16.12
C SER A 400 4.13 42.98 17.30
#